data_a9581cffd260f16e802a3a85d256ddca
#
_entry.id   a9581cffd260f16e802a3a85d256ddca
#
_cell.length_a   1.000
_cell.length_b   1.000
_cell.length_c   1.000
_cell.angle_alpha   90.00
_cell.angle_beta   90.00
_cell.angle_gamma   90.00
#
_symmetry.space_group_name_H-M   'P 1'
#
loop_
_entity.id
_entity.type
_entity.pdbx_description
1 polymer ?
#
loop_
_entity_poly.entity_id
_entity_poly.type
_entity_poly.pdbx_seq_one_letter_code
_entity_poly.pdbx_strand_id
1 'polypeptide(L)'
;MRNIIRKLAVCFLAWILVCTTVVTGHGMHTAKAAQTFKIHFIDVGCADAALLQYGEGTEAKYALIDTGANQYHNTKDTTIDTTKTPVYEYLNKMGVKHLEFILLTHPHQDHIGGMEKILSDTTIKIDKIYGNNLNIQYLKSSEDKSKQSSDETNWTEFDTKIYKNFKAALEARNKLAEEAEDKTEKENLKVDYVVPTAGETISLGEAKMTFYGPLENDYQYGRKVDLNTRQENKYSIVTKIVYGSNSFLMTGDAQKETIEKIIAKGYDLTAQVLKEPHHGFQDVTEEELANGYQYSDHKTVIDASQASIAIISNGYMNTGGVPYTKVLRDLSKLDVYETGDRGTIIVTSDGSQLSIQTEKGDNQPSVKGKESDDETSSPVMKSMNITANTTKPLTATSVDAANTYNRYEKKNITVRFSGAAQGFTKLTSIEYKFVPKGVNNKTIAYKTGSSYTVKNGNCGRFYVRYNTPLGSTEIKLPGFTVDTKAPTSVKIKANKSGIKTLSTSAKNTYSKRIKKSVKFTFSANYGTSGKSMAQYKFVPRGKKASKYKWKTANSVTYKTRNKKVRLYVRYIDKSGNITTKKTNGFYVTKK
;
A
#
# COMPACT_ATOMS: atom_id res chain seq x y z
N MET A 1 2.26 61.42 -1.41
CA MET A 1 1.64 60.17 -1.90
C MET A 1 0.88 60.31 -3.24
N ARG A 2 0.08 61.31 -3.48
CA ARG A 2 -0.67 61.49 -4.76
C ARG A 2 0.19 61.68 -6.03
N ASN A 3 1.39 62.26 -5.92
CA ASN A 3 2.28 62.50 -7.08
C ASN A 3 3.14 61.26 -7.47
N ILE A 4 3.33 60.31 -6.58
CA ILE A 4 4.08 59.07 -6.85
C ILE A 4 3.18 58.08 -7.57
N ILE A 5 1.90 58.01 -7.22
CA ILE A 5 0.91 57.13 -7.85
C ILE A 5 0.62 57.56 -9.31
N ARG A 6 0.62 58.88 -9.59
CA ARG A 6 0.47 59.36 -11.00
C ARG A 6 1.69 59.08 -11.86
N LYS A 7 2.90 59.11 -11.34
CA LYS A 7 4.12 58.75 -12.12
C LYS A 7 4.22 57.26 -12.37
N LEU A 8 3.78 56.40 -11.46
CA LEU A 8 3.72 54.97 -11.66
C LEU A 8 2.64 54.54 -12.67
N ALA A 9 1.48 55.21 -12.67
CA ALA A 9 0.41 54.94 -13.65
C ALA A 9 0.81 55.34 -15.09
N VAL A 10 1.59 56.43 -15.26
CA VAL A 10 2.07 56.84 -16.59
C VAL A 10 3.17 55.93 -17.11
N CYS A 11 4.04 55.39 -16.25
CA CYS A 11 5.04 54.41 -16.64
C CYS A 11 4.42 53.04 -17.02
N PHE A 12 3.33 52.65 -16.33
CA PHE A 12 2.63 51.39 -16.65
C PHE A 12 1.84 51.49 -17.97
N LEU A 13 1.23 52.62 -18.27
CA LEU A 13 0.56 52.89 -19.56
C LEU A 13 1.56 53.03 -20.73
N ALA A 14 2.73 53.61 -20.49
CA ALA A 14 3.81 53.68 -21.50
C ALA A 14 4.39 52.29 -21.81
N TRP A 15 4.45 51.39 -20.82
CA TRP A 15 4.93 50.04 -21.00
C TRP A 15 3.93 49.17 -21.80
N ILE A 16 2.63 49.37 -21.59
CA ILE A 16 1.57 48.72 -22.36
C ILE A 16 1.55 49.22 -23.82
N LEU A 17 1.85 50.52 -24.05
CA LEU A 17 1.87 51.09 -25.41
C LEU A 17 3.12 50.70 -26.21
N VAL A 18 4.25 50.42 -25.57
CA VAL A 18 5.47 49.95 -26.22
C VAL A 18 5.37 48.45 -26.56
N CYS A 19 4.58 47.68 -25.82
CA CYS A 19 4.32 46.28 -26.14
C CYS A 19 3.30 46.06 -27.29
N THR A 20 2.53 47.11 -27.67
CA THR A 20 1.53 47.00 -28.74
C THR A 20 1.99 47.50 -30.12
N THR A 21 3.18 48.08 -30.25
CA THR A 21 3.69 48.61 -31.55
C THR A 21 4.83 47.80 -32.19
N VAL A 22 5.21 46.66 -31.63
CA VAL A 22 6.23 45.75 -32.24
C VAL A 22 5.59 44.45 -32.82
N VAL A 23 4.28 44.39 -32.97
CA VAL A 23 3.60 43.23 -33.59
C VAL A 23 2.90 43.66 -34.86
N THR A 24 3.65 44.13 -35.86
CA THR A 24 3.21 44.12 -37.24
C THR A 24 4.41 43.75 -38.15
N GLY A 25 4.56 42.50 -38.41
CA GLY A 25 5.54 42.08 -39.45
C GLY A 25 6.10 40.67 -39.36
N HIS A 26 5.63 39.83 -38.42
CA HIS A 26 5.95 38.40 -38.53
C HIS A 26 4.62 37.63 -38.37
N GLY A 27 4.36 36.73 -39.31
CA GLY A 27 3.16 35.90 -39.27
C GLY A 27 3.01 35.31 -37.86
N MET A 28 1.80 35.39 -37.31
CA MET A 28 1.47 34.64 -36.09
C MET A 28 1.68 33.17 -36.40
N HIS A 29 2.88 32.65 -36.12
CA HIS A 29 2.94 31.24 -35.77
C HIS A 29 2.16 31.15 -34.46
N THR A 30 0.88 30.76 -34.54
CA THR A 30 0.19 30.23 -33.38
C THR A 30 1.10 29.14 -32.84
N ALA A 31 1.70 29.39 -31.67
CA ALA A 31 2.45 28.34 -30.99
C ALA A 31 1.45 27.20 -30.80
N LYS A 32 1.61 26.15 -31.61
CA LYS A 32 0.81 24.93 -31.46
C LYS A 32 0.99 24.53 -30.00
N ALA A 33 -0.09 24.45 -29.25
CA ALA A 33 -0.02 23.99 -27.86
C ALA A 33 0.83 22.73 -27.84
N ALA A 34 1.82 22.69 -26.96
CA ALA A 34 2.69 21.53 -26.85
C ALA A 34 1.80 20.30 -26.64
N GLN A 35 1.93 19.33 -27.54
CA GLN A 35 1.16 18.09 -27.44
C GLN A 35 1.65 17.31 -26.24
N THR A 36 0.79 16.56 -25.60
CA THR A 36 1.18 15.63 -24.53
C THR A 36 1.33 14.21 -25.07
N PHE A 37 2.20 13.46 -24.43
CA PHE A 37 2.28 12.02 -24.64
C PHE A 37 1.88 11.31 -23.35
N LYS A 38 0.97 10.34 -23.44
CA LYS A 38 0.47 9.59 -22.29
C LYS A 38 0.67 8.10 -22.49
N ILE A 39 0.97 7.40 -21.40
CA ILE A 39 0.89 5.95 -21.31
C ILE A 39 -0.13 5.61 -20.24
N HIS A 40 -1.20 4.92 -20.63
CA HIS A 40 -2.22 4.41 -19.73
C HIS A 40 -1.91 2.94 -19.43
N PHE A 41 -1.32 2.65 -18.30
CA PHE A 41 -1.16 1.28 -17.80
C PHE A 41 -2.51 0.82 -17.26
N ILE A 42 -3.21 0.01 -18.05
CA ILE A 42 -4.60 -0.32 -17.82
C ILE A 42 -4.72 -1.40 -16.73
N ASP A 43 -5.65 -1.24 -15.79
CA ASP A 43 -5.97 -2.28 -14.80
C ASP A 43 -6.70 -3.45 -15.48
N VAL A 44 -5.93 -4.38 -16.02
CA VAL A 44 -6.41 -5.62 -16.67
C VAL A 44 -6.19 -6.85 -15.79
N GLY A 45 -5.90 -6.64 -14.50
CA GLY A 45 -5.54 -7.69 -13.56
C GLY A 45 -4.04 -8.03 -13.61
N CYS A 46 -3.70 -9.29 -13.29
CA CYS A 46 -2.32 -9.77 -13.43
C CYS A 46 -2.05 -10.08 -14.91
N ALA A 47 -1.88 -9.04 -15.70
CA ALA A 47 -1.76 -9.05 -17.15
C ALA A 47 -1.24 -7.69 -17.63
N ASP A 48 -0.77 -7.56 -18.87
CA ASP A 48 -0.24 -6.32 -19.44
C ASP A 48 -1.13 -5.75 -20.53
N ALA A 49 -1.47 -4.46 -20.40
CA ALA A 49 -2.02 -3.64 -21.47
C ALA A 49 -1.66 -2.16 -21.24
N ALA A 50 -1.02 -1.53 -22.20
CA ALA A 50 -0.66 -0.12 -22.12
C ALA A 50 -1.13 0.63 -23.38
N LEU A 51 -2.09 1.58 -23.21
CA LEU A 51 -2.53 2.45 -24.28
C LEU A 51 -1.62 3.68 -24.36
N LEU A 52 -0.97 3.86 -25.49
CA LEU A 52 -0.20 5.05 -25.84
C LEU A 52 -1.13 6.06 -26.47
N GLN A 53 -1.07 7.32 -26.02
CA GLN A 53 -1.82 8.44 -26.58
C GLN A 53 -0.89 9.60 -26.87
N TYR A 54 -0.89 10.10 -28.09
CA TYR A 54 -0.22 11.35 -28.45
C TYR A 54 -1.26 12.40 -28.82
N GLY A 55 -1.23 13.53 -28.13
CA GLY A 55 -2.19 14.60 -28.29
C GLY A 55 -3.51 14.38 -27.57
N GLU A 56 -4.46 15.28 -27.79
CA GLU A 56 -5.74 15.32 -27.11
C GLU A 56 -6.90 15.50 -28.11
N GLY A 57 -8.11 15.14 -27.69
CA GLY A 57 -9.35 15.33 -28.47
C GLY A 57 -9.39 14.47 -29.72
N THR A 58 -10.02 15.01 -30.78
CA THR A 58 -10.28 14.28 -32.05
C THR A 58 -9.04 14.00 -32.87
N GLU A 59 -7.95 14.74 -32.64
CA GLU A 59 -6.69 14.59 -33.33
C GLU A 59 -5.69 13.68 -32.58
N ALA A 60 -6.14 13.10 -31.45
CA ALA A 60 -5.29 12.20 -30.67
C ALA A 60 -4.98 10.93 -31.48
N LYS A 61 -3.71 10.51 -31.42
CA LYS A 61 -3.22 9.27 -32.02
C LYS A 61 -3.04 8.23 -30.95
N TYR A 62 -3.39 7.00 -31.27
CA TYR A 62 -3.34 5.90 -30.32
C TYR A 62 -2.55 4.71 -30.84
N ALA A 63 -1.87 4.04 -29.93
CA ALA A 63 -1.27 2.74 -30.14
C ALA A 63 -1.40 1.89 -28.87
N LEU A 64 -1.19 0.60 -28.96
CA LEU A 64 -1.33 -0.31 -27.83
C LEU A 64 -0.09 -1.18 -27.68
N ILE A 65 0.36 -1.41 -26.45
CA ILE A 65 1.37 -2.43 -26.12
C ILE A 65 0.68 -3.46 -25.24
N ASP A 66 0.58 -4.70 -25.72
CA ASP A 66 -0.16 -5.81 -25.16
C ASP A 66 -1.66 -5.52 -24.96
N THR A 67 -2.44 -6.54 -24.75
CA THR A 67 -3.91 -6.46 -24.74
C THR A 67 -4.54 -7.14 -23.52
N GLY A 68 -3.72 -7.49 -22.53
CA GLY A 68 -4.19 -8.10 -21.29
C GLY A 68 -4.83 -9.48 -21.50
N ALA A 69 -5.52 -9.92 -20.47
CA ALA A 69 -6.28 -11.17 -20.51
C ALA A 69 -7.64 -10.97 -21.23
N ASN A 70 -8.21 -12.08 -21.72
CA ASN A 70 -9.50 -12.11 -22.40
C ASN A 70 -10.71 -12.13 -21.46
N GLN A 71 -10.52 -11.97 -20.16
CA GLN A 71 -11.56 -12.11 -19.15
C GLN A 71 -11.52 -10.99 -18.15
N TYR A 72 -12.68 -10.54 -17.71
CA TYR A 72 -12.84 -9.63 -16.59
C TYR A 72 -13.11 -10.40 -15.30
N HIS A 73 -12.38 -10.11 -14.25
CA HIS A 73 -12.58 -10.68 -12.93
C HIS A 73 -13.20 -9.63 -12.01
N ASN A 74 -14.41 -9.89 -11.51
CA ASN A 74 -15.03 -8.98 -10.56
C ASN A 74 -14.34 -9.13 -9.18
N THR A 75 -13.67 -8.07 -8.74
CA THR A 75 -12.95 -8.05 -7.47
C THR A 75 -13.84 -8.10 -6.23
N LYS A 76 -15.16 -7.87 -6.39
CA LYS A 76 -16.12 -7.83 -5.26
C LYS A 76 -16.68 -9.20 -4.90
N ASP A 77 -16.88 -10.06 -5.88
CA ASP A 77 -17.55 -11.36 -5.70
C ASP A 77 -16.78 -12.56 -6.27
N THR A 78 -15.55 -12.32 -6.75
CA THR A 78 -14.68 -13.34 -7.35
C THR A 78 -15.27 -14.03 -8.59
N THR A 79 -16.35 -13.52 -9.17
CA THR A 79 -16.90 -14.07 -10.41
C THR A 79 -16.07 -13.64 -11.62
N ILE A 80 -15.95 -14.54 -12.60
CA ILE A 80 -15.27 -14.29 -13.87
C ILE A 80 -16.36 -13.92 -14.91
N ASP A 81 -16.29 -12.70 -15.42
CA ASP A 81 -17.14 -12.29 -16.53
C ASP A 81 -16.39 -12.52 -17.86
N THR A 82 -16.68 -13.64 -18.49
CA THR A 82 -16.09 -14.02 -19.77
C THR A 82 -16.67 -13.25 -20.97
N THR A 83 -17.67 -12.40 -20.74
CA THR A 83 -18.28 -11.58 -21.79
C THR A 83 -17.56 -10.25 -22.01
N LYS A 84 -16.72 -9.86 -21.06
CA LYS A 84 -15.98 -8.59 -21.07
C LYS A 84 -14.49 -8.84 -21.23
N THR A 85 -13.88 -8.05 -22.09
CA THR A 85 -12.42 -7.98 -22.28
C THR A 85 -11.94 -6.63 -21.79
N PRO A 86 -11.18 -6.56 -20.68
CA PRO A 86 -10.89 -5.30 -19.97
C PRO A 86 -10.29 -4.21 -20.87
N VAL A 87 -9.31 -4.56 -21.70
CA VAL A 87 -8.68 -3.60 -22.63
C VAL A 87 -9.67 -3.08 -23.67
N TYR A 88 -10.54 -3.94 -24.21
CA TYR A 88 -11.54 -3.53 -25.20
C TYR A 88 -12.57 -2.57 -24.59
N GLU A 89 -13.02 -2.84 -23.37
CA GLU A 89 -13.90 -1.93 -22.63
C GLU A 89 -13.22 -0.57 -22.38
N TYR A 90 -11.92 -0.59 -22.10
CA TYR A 90 -11.14 0.64 -21.92
C TYR A 90 -11.02 1.44 -23.21
N LEU A 91 -10.72 0.80 -24.35
CA LEU A 91 -10.66 1.45 -25.66
C LEU A 91 -12.00 2.11 -26.01
N ASN A 92 -13.12 1.42 -25.76
CA ASN A 92 -14.46 1.98 -25.96
C ASN A 92 -14.72 3.18 -25.03
N LYS A 93 -14.36 3.10 -23.77
CA LYS A 93 -14.46 4.22 -22.80
C LYS A 93 -13.68 5.44 -23.27
N MET A 94 -12.51 5.23 -23.86
CA MET A 94 -11.66 6.29 -24.41
C MET A 94 -12.08 6.77 -25.80
N GLY A 95 -13.07 6.12 -26.43
CA GLY A 95 -13.53 6.45 -27.77
C GLY A 95 -12.51 6.15 -28.88
N VAL A 96 -11.58 5.22 -28.63
CA VAL A 96 -10.54 4.85 -29.61
C VAL A 96 -11.18 4.17 -30.82
N LYS A 97 -10.98 4.75 -32.01
CA LYS A 97 -11.46 4.24 -33.30
C LYS A 97 -10.34 3.93 -34.28
N HIS A 98 -9.11 4.31 -33.94
CA HIS A 98 -7.93 4.03 -34.77
C HIS A 98 -6.74 3.74 -33.87
N LEU A 99 -6.07 2.62 -34.11
CA LEU A 99 -4.79 2.26 -33.53
C LEU A 99 -3.75 2.28 -34.65
N GLU A 100 -2.80 3.21 -34.58
CA GLU A 100 -1.69 3.28 -35.57
C GLU A 100 -0.85 2.02 -35.55
N PHE A 101 -0.72 1.41 -34.35
CA PHE A 101 -0.15 0.07 -34.23
C PHE A 101 -0.57 -0.60 -32.91
N ILE A 102 -0.42 -1.93 -32.87
CA ILE A 102 -0.42 -2.74 -31.67
C ILE A 102 0.92 -3.45 -31.59
N LEU A 103 1.62 -3.37 -30.47
CA LEU A 103 2.77 -4.21 -30.17
C LEU A 103 2.34 -5.35 -29.24
N LEU A 104 2.60 -6.59 -29.66
CA LEU A 104 2.47 -7.78 -28.82
C LEU A 104 3.86 -8.22 -28.38
N THR A 105 4.16 -8.08 -27.09
CA THR A 105 5.51 -8.38 -26.58
C THR A 105 5.86 -9.85 -26.70
N HIS A 106 4.91 -10.73 -26.37
CA HIS A 106 5.05 -12.17 -26.52
C HIS A 106 3.67 -12.86 -26.49
N PRO A 107 3.53 -14.16 -26.85
CA PRO A 107 2.25 -14.78 -27.16
C PRO A 107 1.47 -15.35 -25.95
N HIS A 108 1.78 -15.00 -24.70
CA HIS A 108 1.03 -15.47 -23.55
C HIS A 108 -0.36 -14.84 -23.46
N GLN A 109 -1.28 -15.56 -22.82
CA GLN A 109 -2.68 -15.18 -22.70
C GLN A 109 -2.89 -13.83 -22.02
N ASP A 110 -2.11 -13.50 -21.03
CA ASP A 110 -2.15 -12.27 -20.24
C ASP A 110 -1.56 -11.06 -20.98
N HIS A 111 -1.04 -11.27 -22.20
CA HIS A 111 -0.55 -10.21 -23.11
C HIS A 111 -1.37 -10.10 -24.39
N ILE A 112 -1.82 -11.22 -24.96
CA ILE A 112 -2.55 -11.21 -26.24
C ILE A 112 -4.05 -11.54 -26.09
N GLY A 113 -4.55 -11.74 -24.87
CA GLY A 113 -5.91 -12.23 -24.63
C GLY A 113 -7.02 -11.34 -25.18
N GLY A 114 -6.79 -10.03 -25.25
CA GLY A 114 -7.76 -9.08 -25.82
C GLY A 114 -7.80 -9.04 -27.35
N MET A 115 -6.82 -9.64 -28.04
CA MET A 115 -6.68 -9.47 -29.51
C MET A 115 -7.86 -10.01 -30.32
N GLU A 116 -8.38 -11.17 -29.98
CA GLU A 116 -9.55 -11.75 -30.66
C GLU A 116 -10.72 -10.75 -30.69
N LYS A 117 -11.01 -10.13 -29.55
CA LYS A 117 -12.11 -9.15 -29.43
C LYS A 117 -11.83 -7.86 -30.19
N ILE A 118 -10.63 -7.33 -30.11
CA ILE A 118 -10.22 -6.09 -30.80
C ILE A 118 -10.25 -6.30 -32.32
N LEU A 119 -9.73 -7.41 -32.83
CA LEU A 119 -9.71 -7.73 -34.26
C LEU A 119 -11.11 -8.00 -34.84
N SER A 120 -12.02 -8.53 -34.02
CA SER A 120 -13.41 -8.81 -34.44
C SER A 120 -14.26 -7.52 -34.53
N ASP A 121 -13.83 -6.41 -33.93
CA ASP A 121 -14.50 -5.12 -34.08
C ASP A 121 -13.93 -4.36 -35.28
N THR A 122 -14.63 -4.46 -36.40
CA THR A 122 -14.26 -3.77 -37.66
C THR A 122 -14.43 -2.25 -37.59
N THR A 123 -15.04 -1.71 -36.54
CA THR A 123 -15.17 -0.24 -36.35
C THR A 123 -13.90 0.40 -35.78
N ILE A 124 -12.96 -0.42 -35.28
CA ILE A 124 -11.63 0.03 -34.85
C ILE A 124 -10.65 -0.24 -35.99
N LYS A 125 -10.14 0.81 -36.62
CA LYS A 125 -9.07 0.69 -37.59
C LYS A 125 -7.76 0.32 -36.89
N ILE A 126 -6.99 -0.63 -37.48
CA ILE A 126 -5.67 -1.04 -36.99
C ILE A 126 -4.74 -1.06 -38.18
N ASP A 127 -3.71 -0.20 -38.19
CA ASP A 127 -2.81 -0.16 -39.35
C ASP A 127 -1.81 -1.32 -39.30
N LYS A 128 -1.21 -1.58 -38.13
CA LYS A 128 -0.19 -2.63 -37.99
C LYS A 128 -0.24 -3.35 -36.65
N ILE A 129 0.19 -4.59 -36.67
CA ILE A 129 0.53 -5.35 -35.47
C ILE A 129 2.01 -5.70 -35.56
N TYR A 130 2.78 -5.26 -34.56
CA TYR A 130 4.14 -5.73 -34.33
C TYR A 130 4.12 -6.88 -33.35
N GLY A 131 4.89 -7.93 -33.60
CA GLY A 131 4.94 -9.07 -32.70
C GLY A 131 5.97 -10.09 -33.11
N ASN A 132 6.04 -11.17 -32.37
CA ASN A 132 6.89 -12.30 -32.68
C ASN A 132 6.42 -13.03 -33.94
N ASN A 133 7.31 -13.84 -34.54
CA ASN A 133 6.94 -14.67 -35.69
C ASN A 133 5.72 -15.53 -35.36
N LEU A 134 4.72 -15.53 -36.25
CA LEU A 134 3.46 -16.30 -36.06
C LEU A 134 3.66 -17.82 -36.14
N ASN A 135 4.80 -18.28 -36.64
CA ASN A 135 5.13 -19.71 -36.79
C ASN A 135 6.05 -20.21 -35.67
N ILE A 136 5.64 -20.01 -34.41
CA ILE A 136 6.38 -20.50 -33.26
C ILE A 136 6.23 -22.01 -33.16
N GLN A 137 7.33 -22.73 -33.09
CA GLN A 137 7.35 -24.18 -32.94
C GLN A 137 8.13 -24.61 -31.70
N TYR A 138 7.63 -25.63 -31.02
CA TYR A 138 8.26 -26.24 -29.86
C TYR A 138 8.77 -27.66 -30.15
N LEU A 139 9.86 -28.03 -29.50
CA LEU A 139 10.31 -29.38 -29.47
C LEU A 139 9.38 -30.23 -28.58
N LYS A 140 8.82 -31.33 -29.08
CA LYS A 140 8.09 -32.30 -28.25
C LYS A 140 9.06 -32.88 -27.22
N SER A 141 8.66 -32.97 -25.96
CA SER A 141 9.49 -33.62 -24.93
C SER A 141 9.69 -35.08 -25.29
N SER A 142 10.93 -35.53 -25.49
CA SER A 142 11.29 -36.92 -25.51
C SER A 142 12.23 -37.20 -24.35
N GLU A 143 12.14 -38.41 -23.77
CA GLU A 143 13.02 -38.86 -22.69
C GLU A 143 14.50 -38.89 -23.08
N ASP A 144 14.82 -38.78 -24.36
CA ASP A 144 16.19 -38.80 -24.90
C ASP A 144 16.57 -37.48 -25.58
N LYS A 145 17.13 -36.54 -24.81
CA LYS A 145 17.58 -35.22 -25.26
C LYS A 145 18.67 -35.28 -26.35
N SER A 146 19.36 -36.42 -26.55
CA SER A 146 20.46 -36.52 -27.52
C SER A 146 19.98 -36.72 -28.97
N LYS A 147 18.72 -37.08 -29.20
CA LYS A 147 18.13 -37.34 -30.52
C LYS A 147 17.24 -36.22 -31.07
N GLN A 148 17.13 -35.13 -30.38
CA GLN A 148 16.03 -34.17 -30.52
C GLN A 148 16.18 -33.14 -31.64
N SER A 149 17.36 -32.80 -32.10
CA SER A 149 17.53 -31.61 -32.93
C SER A 149 17.43 -31.84 -34.45
N SER A 150 17.44 -33.06 -34.95
CA SER A 150 17.52 -33.38 -36.38
C SER A 150 16.25 -33.93 -37.04
N ASP A 151 15.23 -34.28 -36.26
CA ASP A 151 13.99 -34.91 -36.79
C ASP A 151 12.82 -33.92 -36.75
N GLU A 152 12.36 -33.47 -37.94
CA GLU A 152 11.24 -32.51 -38.09
C GLU A 152 9.90 -33.03 -37.49
N THR A 153 9.75 -34.33 -37.30
CA THR A 153 8.55 -34.95 -36.68
C THR A 153 8.44 -34.69 -35.19
N ASN A 154 9.51 -34.23 -34.53
CA ASN A 154 9.57 -33.93 -33.10
C ASN A 154 9.11 -32.48 -32.74
N TRP A 155 8.70 -31.71 -33.73
CA TRP A 155 8.26 -30.31 -33.51
C TRP A 155 6.75 -30.21 -33.49
N THR A 156 6.23 -29.29 -32.68
CA THR A 156 4.82 -28.95 -32.62
C THR A 156 4.66 -27.44 -32.61
N GLU A 157 3.59 -26.92 -33.20
CA GLU A 157 3.31 -25.50 -33.17
C GLU A 157 2.92 -25.01 -31.76
N PHE A 158 3.20 -23.78 -31.47
CA PHE A 158 2.61 -23.07 -30.34
C PHE A 158 1.10 -22.97 -30.56
N ASP A 159 0.33 -23.67 -29.76
CA ASP A 159 -1.06 -23.93 -30.06
C ASP A 159 -2.04 -23.65 -28.92
N THR A 160 -1.69 -22.73 -28.00
CA THR A 160 -2.65 -22.31 -26.99
C THR A 160 -3.94 -21.82 -27.66
N LYS A 161 -5.07 -22.08 -27.02
CA LYS A 161 -6.38 -21.66 -27.57
C LYS A 161 -6.40 -20.17 -27.88
N ILE A 162 -5.85 -19.33 -27.01
CA ILE A 162 -5.83 -17.87 -27.17
C ILE A 162 -5.00 -17.47 -28.39
N TYR A 163 -3.83 -18.09 -28.58
CA TYR A 163 -2.98 -17.79 -29.73
C TYR A 163 -3.63 -18.23 -31.05
N LYS A 164 -4.28 -19.41 -31.08
CA LYS A 164 -5.07 -19.87 -32.25
C LYS A 164 -6.20 -18.91 -32.57
N ASN A 165 -6.96 -18.45 -31.57
CA ASN A 165 -8.04 -17.50 -31.75
C ASN A 165 -7.52 -16.16 -32.29
N PHE A 166 -6.40 -15.68 -31.78
CA PHE A 166 -5.75 -14.47 -32.30
C PHE A 166 -5.39 -14.62 -33.78
N LYS A 167 -4.70 -15.71 -34.18
CA LYS A 167 -4.33 -15.94 -35.59
C LYS A 167 -5.57 -16.03 -36.48
N ALA A 168 -6.58 -16.76 -36.04
CA ALA A 168 -7.83 -16.90 -36.80
C ALA A 168 -8.59 -15.58 -36.94
N ALA A 169 -8.60 -14.74 -35.91
CA ALA A 169 -9.23 -13.42 -35.97
C ALA A 169 -8.49 -12.45 -36.92
N LEU A 170 -7.15 -12.49 -36.91
CA LEU A 170 -6.34 -11.72 -37.84
C LEU A 170 -6.57 -12.16 -39.31
N GLU A 171 -6.58 -13.46 -39.57
CA GLU A 171 -6.87 -14.01 -40.90
C GLU A 171 -8.29 -13.66 -41.36
N ALA A 172 -9.29 -13.83 -40.49
CA ALA A 172 -10.67 -13.49 -40.80
C ALA A 172 -10.85 -12.01 -41.14
N ARG A 173 -10.21 -11.11 -40.39
CA ARG A 173 -10.25 -9.67 -40.65
C ARG A 173 -9.59 -9.32 -41.98
N ASN A 174 -8.42 -9.88 -42.29
CA ASN A 174 -7.72 -9.63 -43.56
C ASN A 174 -8.48 -10.23 -44.75
N LYS A 175 -9.17 -11.35 -44.58
CA LYS A 175 -10.07 -11.90 -45.59
C LYS A 175 -11.24 -10.94 -45.90
N LEU A 176 -11.85 -10.34 -44.87
CA LEU A 176 -12.87 -9.30 -45.10
C LEU A 176 -12.29 -8.11 -45.88
N ALA A 177 -11.05 -7.71 -45.60
CA ALA A 177 -10.38 -6.67 -46.37
C ALA A 177 -10.17 -7.06 -47.85
N GLU A 178 -9.84 -8.32 -48.13
CA GLU A 178 -9.69 -8.83 -49.50
C GLU A 178 -11.02 -8.87 -50.25
N GLU A 179 -12.12 -9.19 -49.59
CA GLU A 179 -13.48 -9.28 -50.14
C GLU A 179 -14.18 -7.93 -50.30
N ALA A 180 -13.67 -6.86 -49.63
CA ALA A 180 -14.22 -5.53 -49.70
C ALA A 180 -14.03 -4.91 -51.13
N GLU A 181 -15.12 -4.43 -51.73
CA GLU A 181 -15.10 -3.77 -53.03
C GLU A 181 -14.69 -2.28 -52.91
N ASP A 182 -15.09 -1.63 -51.81
CA ASP A 182 -14.71 -0.24 -51.54
C ASP A 182 -13.28 -0.12 -51.06
N LYS A 183 -12.50 0.77 -51.67
CA LYS A 183 -11.12 0.97 -51.37
C LYS A 183 -10.89 1.43 -49.93
N THR A 184 -11.73 2.34 -49.44
CA THR A 184 -11.62 2.89 -48.09
C THR A 184 -11.97 1.83 -47.05
N GLU A 185 -12.97 1.01 -47.29
CA GLU A 185 -13.32 -0.13 -46.44
C GLU A 185 -12.19 -1.14 -46.40
N LYS A 186 -11.63 -1.46 -47.55
CA LYS A 186 -10.46 -2.34 -47.64
C LYS A 186 -9.26 -1.86 -46.81
N GLU A 187 -8.95 -0.56 -46.93
CA GLU A 187 -7.85 0.07 -46.15
C GLU A 187 -8.14 0.12 -44.65
N ASN A 188 -9.40 0.25 -44.23
CA ASN A 188 -9.79 0.26 -42.83
C ASN A 188 -9.81 -1.13 -42.19
N LEU A 189 -10.06 -2.17 -42.95
CA LEU A 189 -10.11 -3.56 -42.49
C LEU A 189 -8.71 -4.19 -42.44
N LYS A 190 -7.85 -3.86 -43.42
CA LYS A 190 -6.54 -4.50 -43.58
C LYS A 190 -5.66 -4.23 -42.36
N VAL A 191 -4.99 -5.31 -41.88
CA VAL A 191 -4.04 -5.26 -40.77
C VAL A 191 -2.74 -5.92 -41.21
N ASP A 192 -1.67 -5.15 -41.25
CA ASP A 192 -0.33 -5.68 -41.55
C ASP A 192 0.29 -6.26 -40.28
N TYR A 193 0.80 -7.50 -40.35
CA TYR A 193 1.56 -8.11 -39.26
C TYR A 193 3.06 -8.04 -39.58
N VAL A 194 3.85 -7.49 -38.65
CA VAL A 194 5.28 -7.21 -38.85
C VAL A 194 6.09 -7.76 -37.67
N VAL A 195 7.13 -8.50 -37.96
CA VAL A 195 8.17 -8.84 -36.97
C VAL A 195 9.19 -7.70 -36.97
N PRO A 196 9.31 -6.94 -35.86
CA PRO A 196 10.22 -5.78 -35.85
C PRO A 196 11.68 -6.23 -35.81
N THR A 197 12.58 -5.34 -36.24
CA THR A 197 14.02 -5.55 -36.15
C THR A 197 14.62 -4.78 -34.97
N ALA A 198 15.48 -5.41 -34.20
CA ALA A 198 16.17 -4.74 -33.10
C ALA A 198 16.95 -3.51 -33.61
N GLY A 199 16.75 -2.36 -32.95
CA GLY A 199 17.26 -1.05 -33.36
C GLY A 199 16.32 -0.27 -34.29
N GLU A 200 15.28 -0.89 -34.86
CA GLU A 200 14.23 -0.19 -35.60
C GLU A 200 13.47 0.78 -34.69
N THR A 201 13.18 1.96 -35.24
CA THR A 201 12.43 3.00 -34.51
C THR A 201 11.17 3.37 -35.28
N ILE A 202 10.03 3.34 -34.61
CA ILE A 202 8.76 3.82 -35.12
C ILE A 202 8.29 5.03 -34.29
N SER A 203 7.24 5.71 -34.73
CA SER A 203 6.75 6.91 -34.07
C SER A 203 5.25 6.89 -33.86
N LEU A 204 4.79 7.45 -32.73
CA LEU A 204 3.41 7.86 -32.51
C LEU A 204 3.43 9.38 -32.31
N GLY A 205 3.07 10.13 -33.34
CA GLY A 205 3.32 11.56 -33.36
C GLY A 205 4.81 11.88 -33.24
N GLU A 206 5.20 12.66 -32.23
CA GLU A 206 6.60 12.99 -31.95
C GLU A 206 7.27 12.00 -30.98
N ALA A 207 6.51 11.13 -30.33
CA ALA A 207 7.07 10.08 -29.49
C ALA A 207 7.72 8.99 -30.36
N LYS A 208 8.96 8.63 -30.03
CA LYS A 208 9.75 7.62 -30.75
C LYS A 208 9.85 6.36 -29.93
N MET A 209 9.50 5.21 -30.50
CA MET A 209 9.62 3.90 -29.90
C MET A 209 10.67 3.09 -30.66
N THR A 210 11.72 2.67 -29.96
CA THR A 210 12.79 1.83 -30.51
C THR A 210 12.64 0.41 -29.97
N PHE A 211 12.65 -0.58 -30.85
CA PHE A 211 12.66 -1.98 -30.47
C PHE A 211 14.08 -2.41 -30.08
N TYR A 212 14.25 -2.98 -28.88
CA TYR A 212 15.52 -3.55 -28.42
C TYR A 212 15.56 -5.07 -28.53
N GLY A 213 14.47 -5.65 -28.87
CA GLY A 213 14.26 -7.04 -29.25
C GLY A 213 13.27 -7.11 -30.40
N PRO A 214 13.15 -8.24 -31.04
CA PRO A 214 13.93 -9.48 -30.89
C PRO A 214 15.38 -9.32 -31.35
N LEU A 215 16.28 -9.92 -30.57
CA LEU A 215 17.71 -9.88 -30.89
C LEU A 215 18.05 -11.05 -31.82
N GLU A 216 18.37 -10.78 -33.06
CA GLU A 216 18.91 -11.71 -34.05
C GLU A 216 18.29 -13.12 -34.11
N ASN A 217 18.05 -13.67 -35.26
CA ASN A 217 17.70 -15.05 -35.59
C ASN A 217 16.64 -15.76 -34.74
N ASP A 218 16.39 -15.31 -33.50
CA ASP A 218 15.43 -15.96 -32.60
C ASP A 218 13.99 -15.80 -33.08
N TYR A 219 13.71 -14.84 -33.98
CA TYR A 219 12.34 -14.44 -34.34
C TYR A 219 12.03 -14.42 -35.83
N GLN A 220 13.05 -14.40 -36.71
CA GLN A 220 12.82 -14.21 -38.14
C GLN A 220 12.30 -15.47 -38.85
N TYR A 221 12.50 -16.68 -38.30
CA TYR A 221 12.30 -17.93 -39.02
C TYR A 221 11.59 -19.05 -38.25
N GLY A 222 10.61 -18.78 -37.44
CA GLY A 222 9.95 -19.86 -36.70
C GLY A 222 10.94 -20.58 -35.79
N ARG A 223 11.08 -20.13 -34.58
CA ARG A 223 12.08 -20.68 -33.65
C ARG A 223 11.65 -22.04 -33.12
N LYS A 224 12.62 -22.87 -32.92
CA LYS A 224 12.48 -24.13 -32.23
C LYS A 224 12.90 -23.92 -30.78
N VAL A 225 11.97 -24.05 -29.82
CA VAL A 225 12.21 -23.91 -28.38
C VAL A 225 11.76 -25.16 -27.64
N ASP A 226 12.41 -25.48 -26.54
CA ASP A 226 12.00 -26.59 -25.68
C ASP A 226 10.58 -26.41 -25.15
N LEU A 227 9.87 -27.50 -24.95
CA LEU A 227 8.45 -27.56 -24.54
C LEU A 227 8.17 -26.99 -23.16
N ASN A 228 8.41 -25.71 -22.98
CA ASN A 228 7.94 -24.99 -21.82
C ASN A 228 7.38 -23.65 -22.27
N THR A 229 6.06 -23.48 -22.24
CA THR A 229 5.40 -22.23 -22.62
C THR A 229 5.95 -21.03 -21.85
N ARG A 230 6.49 -21.22 -20.64
CA ARG A 230 7.14 -20.15 -19.84
C ARG A 230 8.39 -19.57 -20.51
N GLN A 231 9.01 -20.28 -21.43
CA GLN A 231 10.18 -19.75 -22.15
C GLN A 231 9.83 -18.62 -23.10
N GLU A 232 8.55 -18.43 -23.47
CA GLU A 232 8.14 -17.30 -24.30
C GLU A 232 8.40 -15.95 -23.64
N ASN A 233 8.45 -15.85 -22.32
CA ASN A 233 8.78 -14.63 -21.59
C ASN A 233 10.17 -14.07 -22.00
N LYS A 234 11.17 -14.94 -22.16
CA LYS A 234 12.52 -14.53 -22.57
C LYS A 234 12.59 -13.90 -23.97
N TYR A 235 11.53 -14.07 -24.75
CA TYR A 235 11.41 -13.50 -26.08
C TYR A 235 10.50 -12.26 -26.12
N SER A 236 10.16 -11.70 -24.97
CA SER A 236 9.43 -10.44 -24.90
C SER A 236 10.15 -9.34 -25.66
N ILE A 237 9.42 -8.62 -26.51
CA ILE A 237 9.94 -7.49 -27.27
C ILE A 237 10.07 -6.29 -26.33
N VAL A 238 11.27 -6.02 -25.88
CA VAL A 238 11.59 -4.84 -25.05
C VAL A 238 11.65 -3.60 -25.94
N THR A 239 11.03 -2.51 -25.49
CA THR A 239 11.05 -1.23 -26.21
C THR A 239 11.38 -0.06 -25.32
N LYS A 240 12.07 0.94 -25.88
CA LYS A 240 12.26 2.24 -25.25
C LYS A 240 11.47 3.29 -25.99
N ILE A 241 10.64 4.05 -25.26
CA ILE A 241 9.89 5.17 -25.80
C ILE A 241 10.52 6.46 -25.30
N VAL A 242 10.72 7.43 -26.21
CA VAL A 242 11.27 8.75 -25.90
C VAL A 242 10.33 9.83 -26.42
N TYR A 243 9.96 10.75 -25.54
CA TYR A 243 9.19 11.95 -25.89
C TYR A 243 9.81 13.19 -25.21
N GLY A 244 10.37 14.09 -26.00
CA GLY A 244 11.17 15.20 -25.48
C GLY A 244 12.37 14.70 -24.67
N SER A 245 12.46 15.10 -23.43
CA SER A 245 13.48 14.63 -22.47
C SER A 245 13.02 13.46 -21.61
N ASN A 246 11.79 12.99 -21.76
CA ASN A 246 11.26 11.88 -20.98
C ASN A 246 11.38 10.54 -21.73
N SER A 247 11.62 9.47 -20.98
CA SER A 247 11.80 8.14 -21.52
C SER A 247 11.14 7.06 -20.64
N PHE A 248 10.67 6.02 -21.33
CA PHE A 248 9.92 4.90 -20.75
C PHE A 248 10.52 3.60 -21.29
N LEU A 249 10.80 2.65 -20.41
CA LEU A 249 11.27 1.31 -20.77
C LEU A 249 10.13 0.33 -20.56
N MET A 250 9.66 -0.29 -21.65
CA MET A 250 8.58 -1.27 -21.68
C MET A 250 9.21 -2.64 -21.88
N THR A 251 9.05 -3.52 -20.91
CA THR A 251 9.81 -4.77 -20.84
C THR A 251 9.01 -6.02 -21.19
N GLY A 252 7.66 -5.94 -21.19
CA GLY A 252 6.80 -7.13 -21.17
C GLY A 252 7.20 -8.05 -20.01
N ASP A 253 7.42 -9.31 -20.30
CA ASP A 253 7.86 -10.32 -19.34
C ASP A 253 9.33 -10.73 -19.54
N ALA A 254 10.15 -9.81 -20.07
CA ALA A 254 11.56 -10.08 -20.38
C ALA A 254 12.30 -10.68 -19.18
N GLN A 255 13.05 -11.75 -19.45
CA GLN A 255 13.86 -12.45 -18.46
C GLN A 255 15.30 -11.95 -18.46
N LYS A 256 16.06 -12.33 -17.46
CA LYS A 256 17.47 -11.93 -17.25
C LYS A 256 18.32 -12.10 -18.51
N GLU A 257 18.22 -13.24 -19.16
CA GLU A 257 18.97 -13.55 -20.38
C GLU A 257 18.71 -12.51 -21.49
N THR A 258 17.46 -12.08 -21.65
CA THR A 258 17.05 -11.09 -22.64
C THR A 258 17.66 -9.73 -22.33
N ILE A 259 17.54 -9.28 -21.08
CA ILE A 259 18.10 -7.99 -20.63
C ILE A 259 19.62 -7.96 -20.78
N GLU A 260 20.32 -9.04 -20.36
CA GLU A 260 21.77 -9.15 -20.50
C GLU A 260 22.21 -9.11 -21.97
N LYS A 261 21.48 -9.76 -22.88
CA LYS A 261 21.76 -9.70 -24.33
C LYS A 261 21.56 -8.28 -24.89
N ILE A 262 20.50 -7.57 -24.47
CA ILE A 262 20.24 -6.19 -24.86
C ILE A 262 21.40 -5.27 -24.41
N ILE A 263 21.84 -5.41 -23.16
CA ILE A 263 22.98 -4.67 -22.61
C ILE A 263 24.27 -4.99 -23.40
N ALA A 264 24.52 -6.27 -23.67
CA ALA A 264 25.71 -6.69 -24.43
C ALA A 264 25.76 -6.16 -25.88
N LYS A 265 24.58 -5.88 -26.47
CA LYS A 265 24.47 -5.21 -27.78
C LYS A 265 24.70 -3.70 -27.71
N GLY A 266 24.85 -3.12 -26.53
CA GLY A 266 25.11 -1.70 -26.33
C GLY A 266 23.86 -0.81 -26.41
N TYR A 267 22.66 -1.36 -26.29
CA TYR A 267 21.45 -0.54 -26.23
C TYR A 267 21.34 0.20 -24.90
N ASP A 268 20.90 1.45 -24.96
CA ASP A 268 20.67 2.31 -23.80
C ASP A 268 19.31 2.05 -23.15
N LEU A 269 19.33 1.38 -21.99
CA LEU A 269 18.13 1.06 -21.22
C LEU A 269 17.71 2.18 -20.25
N THR A 270 18.44 3.29 -20.14
CA THR A 270 18.08 4.37 -19.21
C THR A 270 16.71 4.94 -19.50
N ALA A 271 15.88 5.10 -18.46
CA ALA A 271 14.52 5.63 -18.57
C ALA A 271 14.06 6.20 -17.24
N GLN A 272 13.21 7.24 -17.24
CA GLN A 272 12.60 7.71 -15.99
C GLN A 272 11.51 6.75 -15.47
N VAL A 273 10.80 6.08 -16.37
CA VAL A 273 9.71 5.14 -16.03
C VAL A 273 10.08 3.76 -16.53
N LEU A 274 10.10 2.80 -15.63
CA LEU A 274 10.27 1.38 -15.91
C LEU A 274 8.91 0.67 -15.79
N LYS A 275 8.44 0.01 -16.86
CA LYS A 275 7.45 -1.05 -16.71
C LYS A 275 8.17 -2.28 -16.17
N GLU A 276 7.87 -2.65 -14.95
CA GLU A 276 8.51 -3.79 -14.28
C GLU A 276 8.24 -5.10 -15.03
N PRO A 277 9.27 -5.94 -15.30
CA PRO A 277 9.07 -7.18 -16.02
C PRO A 277 8.15 -8.16 -15.31
N HIS A 278 7.39 -8.93 -16.08
CA HIS A 278 6.70 -10.13 -15.64
C HIS A 278 5.87 -9.93 -14.36
N HIS A 279 5.11 -8.82 -14.30
CA HIS A 279 4.19 -8.48 -13.20
C HIS A 279 4.85 -8.42 -11.81
N GLY A 280 6.18 -8.44 -11.73
CA GLY A 280 6.94 -8.54 -10.49
C GLY A 280 7.07 -9.97 -9.95
N PHE A 281 7.08 -10.98 -10.81
CA PHE A 281 7.41 -12.35 -10.41
C PHE A 281 8.86 -12.47 -9.94
N GLN A 282 9.06 -13.16 -8.83
CA GLN A 282 10.38 -13.41 -8.25
C GLN A 282 11.25 -14.27 -9.17
N ASP A 283 12.57 -14.08 -9.09
CA ASP A 283 13.54 -15.05 -9.61
C ASP A 283 13.25 -16.44 -9.04
N VAL A 284 13.40 -17.45 -9.86
CA VAL A 284 13.25 -18.85 -9.46
C VAL A 284 14.33 -19.28 -8.46
N THR A 285 14.04 -20.28 -7.67
CA THR A 285 15.00 -20.88 -6.72
C THR A 285 16.12 -21.63 -7.46
N GLU A 286 17.23 -21.92 -6.78
CA GLU A 286 18.31 -22.74 -7.34
C GLU A 286 17.81 -24.12 -7.80
N GLU A 287 16.83 -24.70 -7.11
CA GLU A 287 16.21 -25.98 -7.47
C GLU A 287 15.39 -25.83 -8.76
N GLU A 288 14.61 -24.76 -8.90
CA GLU A 288 13.86 -24.47 -10.12
C GLU A 288 14.80 -24.19 -11.29
N LEU A 289 15.94 -23.49 -11.06
CA LEU A 289 16.99 -23.33 -12.08
C LEU A 289 17.56 -24.67 -12.55
N ALA A 290 17.88 -25.55 -11.62
CA ALA A 290 18.38 -26.90 -11.93
C ALA A 290 17.36 -27.70 -12.76
N ASN A 291 16.07 -27.39 -12.63
CA ASN A 291 14.97 -27.96 -13.39
C ASN A 291 14.66 -27.20 -14.70
N GLY A 292 15.49 -26.22 -15.07
CA GLY A 292 15.38 -25.49 -16.35
C GLY A 292 14.42 -24.29 -16.35
N TYR A 293 13.94 -23.85 -15.21
CA TYR A 293 13.16 -22.60 -15.09
C TYR A 293 14.07 -21.39 -15.25
N GLN A 294 13.60 -20.35 -15.94
CA GLN A 294 14.35 -19.12 -16.17
C GLN A 294 13.73 -17.96 -15.41
N TYR A 295 14.57 -16.97 -15.07
CA TYR A 295 14.19 -15.79 -14.28
C TYR A 295 13.55 -14.68 -15.09
N SER A 296 12.71 -13.92 -14.45
CA SER A 296 12.59 -12.49 -14.76
C SER A 296 13.74 -11.74 -14.10
N ASP A 297 14.43 -10.87 -14.84
CA ASP A 297 15.55 -10.13 -14.29
C ASP A 297 15.12 -8.74 -13.82
N HIS A 298 14.86 -8.65 -12.53
CA HIS A 298 14.47 -7.39 -11.93
C HIS A 298 15.67 -6.49 -11.64
N LYS A 299 16.69 -7.03 -10.97
CA LYS A 299 17.82 -6.22 -10.52
C LYS A 299 18.65 -5.66 -11.66
N THR A 300 18.98 -6.46 -12.65
CA THR A 300 19.79 -6.00 -13.78
C THR A 300 19.07 -4.93 -14.60
N VAL A 301 17.77 -5.09 -14.86
CA VAL A 301 16.99 -4.07 -15.58
C VAL A 301 16.77 -2.80 -14.75
N ILE A 302 16.54 -2.92 -13.43
CA ILE A 302 16.41 -1.78 -12.52
C ILE A 302 17.70 -0.97 -12.53
N ASP A 303 18.84 -1.63 -12.33
CA ASP A 303 20.16 -0.97 -12.31
C ASP A 303 20.49 -0.33 -13.67
N ALA A 304 20.18 -1.01 -14.79
CA ALA A 304 20.43 -0.51 -16.13
C ALA A 304 19.50 0.65 -16.53
N SER A 305 18.24 0.61 -16.08
CA SER A 305 17.26 1.65 -16.39
C SER A 305 17.52 2.96 -15.67
N GLN A 306 18.13 2.92 -14.50
CA GLN A 306 18.29 4.08 -13.61
C GLN A 306 16.96 4.82 -13.37
N ALA A 307 15.85 4.11 -13.41
CA ALA A 307 14.54 4.68 -13.31
C ALA A 307 14.28 5.26 -11.91
N SER A 308 13.41 6.25 -11.84
CA SER A 308 12.87 6.78 -10.57
C SER A 308 11.47 6.30 -10.28
N ILE A 309 10.77 5.79 -11.30
CA ILE A 309 9.38 5.33 -11.23
C ILE A 309 9.32 3.91 -11.82
N ALA A 310 8.66 3.01 -11.11
CA ALA A 310 8.34 1.67 -11.61
C ALA A 310 6.82 1.47 -11.64
N ILE A 311 6.33 0.89 -12.74
CA ILE A 311 4.93 0.50 -12.91
C ILE A 311 4.86 -1.03 -12.91
N ILE A 312 4.04 -1.59 -12.05
CA ILE A 312 3.78 -3.03 -11.96
C ILE A 312 2.34 -3.29 -12.41
N SER A 313 2.17 -3.99 -13.52
CA SER A 313 0.84 -4.46 -13.95
C SER A 313 0.48 -5.74 -13.23
N ASN A 314 -0.33 -5.63 -12.19
CA ASN A 314 -0.80 -6.76 -11.39
C ASN A 314 -2.25 -6.52 -10.95
N GLY A 315 -2.84 -7.40 -10.16
CA GLY A 315 -4.19 -7.18 -9.65
C GLY A 315 -4.98 -8.47 -9.49
N TYR A 316 -6.25 -8.45 -9.87
CA TYR A 316 -7.09 -9.65 -9.83
C TYR A 316 -6.52 -10.75 -10.74
N MET A 317 -6.92 -12.00 -10.53
CA MET A 317 -6.30 -13.22 -11.10
C MET A 317 -4.83 -13.44 -10.70
N ASN A 318 -4.35 -12.75 -9.70
CA ASN A 318 -3.00 -12.91 -9.19
C ASN A 318 -2.88 -14.21 -8.36
N THR A 319 -2.83 -15.35 -9.03
CA THR A 319 -2.64 -16.67 -8.39
C THR A 319 -1.20 -16.87 -7.90
N GLY A 320 -0.24 -16.16 -8.49
CA GLY A 320 1.17 -16.21 -8.12
C GLY A 320 1.56 -15.35 -6.92
N GLY A 321 0.67 -14.46 -6.48
CA GLY A 321 0.95 -13.55 -5.34
C GLY A 321 2.00 -12.48 -5.65
N VAL A 322 2.05 -11.98 -6.88
CA VAL A 322 2.97 -10.94 -7.33
C VAL A 322 2.49 -9.53 -6.92
N PRO A 323 3.39 -8.54 -6.79
CA PRO A 323 4.84 -8.67 -6.91
C PRO A 323 5.45 -9.43 -5.73
N TYR A 324 6.50 -10.19 -6.01
CA TYR A 324 7.22 -10.89 -4.96
C TYR A 324 8.06 -9.92 -4.11
N THR A 325 8.29 -10.33 -2.88
CA THR A 325 9.04 -9.53 -1.89
C THR A 325 10.42 -9.09 -2.38
N LYS A 326 11.13 -9.98 -3.05
CA LYS A 326 12.47 -9.68 -3.56
C LYS A 326 12.41 -8.55 -4.58
N VAL A 327 11.45 -8.58 -5.49
CA VAL A 327 11.23 -7.55 -6.51
C VAL A 327 10.97 -6.18 -5.86
N LEU A 328 10.04 -6.11 -4.90
CA LEU A 328 9.76 -4.87 -4.17
C LEU A 328 10.97 -4.35 -3.38
N ARG A 329 11.83 -5.26 -2.94
CA ARG A 329 13.08 -4.90 -2.27
C ARG A 329 14.09 -4.31 -3.25
N ASP A 330 14.22 -4.91 -4.43
CA ASP A 330 15.08 -4.41 -5.50
C ASP A 330 14.58 -3.04 -6.03
N LEU A 331 13.26 -2.82 -6.06
CA LEU A 331 12.61 -1.55 -6.40
C LEU A 331 12.60 -0.50 -5.28
N SER A 332 13.20 -0.76 -4.13
CA SER A 332 13.04 0.07 -2.91
C SER A 332 13.45 1.53 -3.05
N LYS A 333 14.24 1.89 -4.06
CA LYS A 333 14.65 3.28 -4.36
C LYS A 333 13.70 4.01 -5.31
N LEU A 334 12.78 3.30 -5.97
CA LEU A 334 11.86 3.82 -6.95
C LEU A 334 10.47 4.09 -6.34
N ASP A 335 9.77 5.07 -6.87
CA ASP A 335 8.35 5.22 -6.64
C ASP A 335 7.59 4.15 -7.41
N VAL A 336 7.00 3.19 -6.71
CA VAL A 336 6.33 2.03 -7.31
C VAL A 336 4.83 2.26 -7.37
N TYR A 337 4.26 2.11 -8.54
CA TYR A 337 2.81 2.15 -8.79
C TYR A 337 2.32 0.79 -9.26
N GLU A 338 1.33 0.24 -8.58
CA GLU A 338 0.74 -1.07 -8.88
C GLU A 338 -0.69 -0.90 -9.41
N THR A 339 -1.01 -1.44 -10.60
CA THR A 339 -2.36 -1.30 -11.17
C THR A 339 -3.43 -1.93 -10.28
N GLY A 340 -3.12 -3.03 -9.61
CA GLY A 340 -4.06 -3.67 -8.70
C GLY A 340 -4.43 -2.82 -7.46
N ASP A 341 -3.51 -1.97 -6.99
CA ASP A 341 -3.77 -1.05 -5.86
C ASP A 341 -4.35 0.29 -6.35
N ARG A 342 -3.86 0.80 -7.48
CA ARG A 342 -4.14 2.15 -8.00
C ARG A 342 -5.18 2.20 -9.12
N GLY A 343 -5.64 1.05 -9.62
CA GLY A 343 -6.43 1.00 -10.84
C GLY A 343 -5.57 1.36 -12.05
N THR A 344 -6.18 1.82 -13.12
CA THR A 344 -5.44 2.33 -14.27
C THR A 344 -4.54 3.51 -13.88
N ILE A 345 -3.27 3.45 -14.28
CA ILE A 345 -2.26 4.46 -14.00
C ILE A 345 -1.93 5.19 -15.30
N ILE A 346 -2.05 6.52 -15.31
CA ILE A 346 -1.76 7.34 -16.48
C ILE A 346 -0.52 8.18 -16.20
N VAL A 347 0.56 7.90 -16.92
CA VAL A 347 1.77 8.72 -16.90
C VAL A 347 1.71 9.66 -18.09
N THR A 348 1.71 10.96 -17.82
CA THR A 348 1.64 12.03 -18.83
C THR A 348 2.98 12.76 -18.89
N SER A 349 3.50 12.92 -20.11
CA SER A 349 4.67 13.74 -20.42
C SER A 349 4.26 14.95 -21.26
N ASP A 350 4.76 16.14 -20.89
CA ASP A 350 4.69 17.34 -21.73
C ASP A 350 5.96 17.54 -22.58
N GLY A 351 6.84 16.53 -22.63
CA GLY A 351 8.14 16.55 -23.29
C GLY A 351 9.28 16.97 -22.37
N SER A 352 9.00 17.50 -21.18
CA SER A 352 10.00 17.92 -20.19
C SER A 352 9.75 17.33 -18.80
N GLN A 353 8.50 17.28 -18.37
CA GLN A 353 8.08 16.81 -17.05
C GLN A 353 7.09 15.67 -17.15
N LEU A 354 7.10 14.84 -16.11
CA LEU A 354 6.15 13.76 -15.94
C LEU A 354 5.11 14.11 -14.85
N SER A 355 3.88 13.74 -15.09
CA SER A 355 2.82 13.70 -14.07
C SER A 355 2.12 12.37 -14.07
N ILE A 356 1.65 11.93 -12.91
CA ILE A 356 0.99 10.64 -12.73
C ILE A 356 -0.41 10.85 -12.18
N GLN A 357 -1.38 10.19 -12.80
CA GLN A 357 -2.76 10.09 -12.33
C GLN A 357 -3.10 8.62 -12.11
N THR A 358 -3.83 8.35 -11.04
CA THR A 358 -4.30 7.02 -10.70
C THR A 358 -5.84 6.99 -10.65
N GLU A 359 -6.44 5.91 -11.11
CA GLU A 359 -7.90 5.75 -11.07
C GLU A 359 -8.42 5.63 -9.63
N LYS A 360 -7.62 5.03 -8.75
CA LYS A 360 -7.94 4.85 -7.34
C LYS A 360 -6.89 5.56 -6.47
N GLY A 361 -7.34 6.22 -5.40
CA GLY A 361 -6.44 6.86 -4.45
C GLY A 361 -6.14 8.34 -4.78
N ASP A 362 -4.97 8.79 -4.37
CA ASP A 362 -4.57 10.20 -4.31
C ASP A 362 -3.38 10.53 -5.25
N ASN A 363 -3.17 9.77 -6.29
CA ASN A 363 -2.03 9.86 -7.22
C ASN A 363 -0.65 9.61 -6.58
N GLN A 364 -0.64 9.08 -5.36
CA GLN A 364 0.61 8.69 -4.70
C GLN A 364 1.04 7.28 -5.12
N PRO A 365 2.34 6.96 -5.09
CA PRO A 365 2.80 5.61 -5.37
C PRO A 365 2.22 4.59 -4.37
N SER A 366 2.10 3.34 -4.79
CA SER A 366 1.75 2.20 -3.93
C SER A 366 2.84 1.98 -2.88
N VAL A 367 4.10 2.13 -3.29
CA VAL A 367 5.27 2.15 -2.41
C VAL A 367 6.14 3.34 -2.78
N LYS A 368 6.43 4.21 -1.82
CA LYS A 368 7.31 5.37 -2.02
C LYS A 368 8.77 4.95 -2.01
N GLY A 369 9.54 5.40 -2.98
CA GLY A 369 10.97 5.18 -3.06
C GLY A 369 11.75 5.87 -1.92
N LYS A 370 12.92 5.36 -1.61
CA LYS A 370 13.80 5.84 -0.54
C LYS A 370 15.10 6.38 -1.10
N GLU A 371 15.55 7.50 -0.57
CA GLU A 371 16.81 8.15 -0.99
C GLU A 371 18.07 7.46 -0.45
N SER A 372 17.97 6.54 0.52
CA SER A 372 19.12 5.87 1.16
C SER A 372 19.01 4.36 1.21
N ASP A 373 20.15 3.69 1.19
CA ASP A 373 20.29 2.23 1.35
C ASP A 373 20.03 1.73 2.79
N ASP A 374 19.31 2.50 3.60
CA ASP A 374 19.00 2.10 4.96
C ASP A 374 18.02 0.91 4.95
N GLU A 375 18.58 -0.30 5.06
CA GLU A 375 17.83 -1.56 5.17
C GLU A 375 16.87 -1.57 6.38
N THR A 376 16.96 -0.57 7.27
CA THR A 376 16.17 -0.48 8.49
C THR A 376 14.81 0.19 8.29
N SER A 377 14.52 0.69 7.10
CA SER A 377 13.25 1.39 6.86
C SER A 377 12.07 0.42 6.95
N SER A 378 11.18 0.76 7.85
CA SER A 378 9.95 0.00 8.09
C SER A 378 9.06 -0.03 6.86
N PRO A 379 8.43 -1.18 6.53
CA PRO A 379 7.47 -1.26 5.44
C PRO A 379 6.32 -0.27 5.67
N VAL A 380 5.83 0.32 4.60
CA VAL A 380 4.69 1.23 4.70
C VAL A 380 3.43 0.43 5.02
N MET A 381 2.83 0.72 6.14
CA MET A 381 1.57 0.12 6.57
C MET A 381 0.40 1.01 6.17
N LYS A 382 -0.57 0.48 5.43
CA LYS A 382 -1.83 1.17 5.12
C LYS A 382 -2.63 1.46 6.40
N SER A 383 -2.62 0.52 7.33
CA SER A 383 -3.25 0.72 8.63
C SER A 383 -2.60 -0.12 9.72
N MET A 384 -2.50 0.46 10.92
CA MET A 384 -2.11 -0.21 12.16
C MET A 384 -3.16 0.11 13.22
N ASN A 385 -4.07 -0.82 13.44
CA ASN A 385 -5.22 -0.60 14.32
C ASN A 385 -5.01 -1.26 15.68
N ILE A 386 -5.19 -0.47 16.74
CA ILE A 386 -5.14 -0.94 18.11
C ILE A 386 -6.45 -0.59 18.79
N THR A 387 -7.14 -1.62 19.26
CA THR A 387 -8.35 -1.44 20.05
C THR A 387 -8.17 -2.04 21.45
N ALA A 388 -8.78 -1.43 22.43
CA ALA A 388 -8.76 -1.92 23.80
C ALA A 388 -10.07 -1.58 24.50
N ASN A 389 -10.50 -2.43 25.44
CA ASN A 389 -11.68 -2.21 26.26
C ASN A 389 -11.43 -1.18 27.39
N THR A 390 -10.76 -0.09 27.07
CA THR A 390 -10.40 1.01 27.97
C THR A 390 -11.38 2.18 27.84
N THR A 391 -11.42 3.05 28.85
CA THR A 391 -12.27 4.24 28.85
C THR A 391 -11.80 5.33 27.85
N LYS A 392 -10.54 5.28 27.46
CA LYS A 392 -9.92 6.15 26.44
C LYS A 392 -9.11 5.30 25.47
N PRO A 393 -9.07 5.61 24.17
CA PRO A 393 -8.27 4.87 23.21
C PRO A 393 -6.80 4.75 23.62
N LEU A 394 -6.15 3.67 23.22
CA LEU A 394 -4.69 3.53 23.29
C LEU A 394 -4.12 4.06 21.98
N THR A 395 -3.46 5.19 22.02
CA THR A 395 -2.81 5.79 20.85
C THR A 395 -1.38 5.27 20.74
N ALA A 396 -1.02 4.74 19.58
CA ALA A 396 0.35 4.32 19.30
C ALA A 396 1.30 5.52 19.30
N THR A 397 2.53 5.26 19.69
CA THR A 397 3.64 6.23 19.63
C THR A 397 4.84 5.56 18.96
N SER A 398 5.79 6.37 18.47
CA SER A 398 7.05 5.83 17.98
C SER A 398 7.78 5.04 19.08
N VAL A 399 8.62 4.11 18.71
CA VAL A 399 9.37 3.29 19.66
C VAL A 399 10.35 4.13 20.51
N ASP A 400 10.78 5.27 19.99
CA ASP A 400 11.70 6.20 20.65
C ASP A 400 11.00 7.19 21.58
N ALA A 401 9.67 7.29 21.52
CA ALA A 401 8.92 8.20 22.38
C ALA A 401 9.18 7.89 23.87
N ALA A 402 9.16 8.95 24.70
CA ALA A 402 9.38 8.81 26.15
C ALA A 402 8.38 7.85 26.82
N ASN A 403 8.86 7.10 27.78
CA ASN A 403 8.08 6.11 28.48
C ASN A 403 7.16 6.74 29.53
N THR A 404 5.85 6.72 29.34
CA THR A 404 4.86 7.20 30.31
C THR A 404 4.07 6.07 30.95
N TYR A 405 3.67 6.21 32.23
CA TYR A 405 2.90 5.20 33.00
C TYR A 405 1.83 5.89 33.87
N ASN A 406 1.20 6.89 33.35
CA ASN A 406 0.21 7.72 34.07
C ASN A 406 -1.25 7.24 33.89
N ARG A 407 -1.46 6.10 33.24
CA ARG A 407 -2.78 5.51 32.99
C ARG A 407 -3.07 4.37 33.95
N TYR A 408 -4.27 4.35 34.51
CA TYR A 408 -4.71 3.38 35.50
C TYR A 408 -6.08 2.82 35.14
N GLU A 409 -6.19 1.49 35.13
CA GLU A 409 -7.42 0.79 34.75
C GLU A 409 -7.87 -0.14 35.87
N LYS A 410 -9.17 -0.13 36.16
CA LYS A 410 -9.79 -0.93 37.22
C LYS A 410 -10.42 -2.24 36.73
N LYS A 411 -10.19 -2.61 35.49
CA LYS A 411 -10.62 -3.87 34.86
C LYS A 411 -9.45 -4.49 34.13
N ASN A 412 -9.48 -5.80 33.92
CA ASN A 412 -8.56 -6.42 32.99
C ASN A 412 -8.71 -5.80 31.60
N ILE A 413 -7.61 -5.56 30.92
CA ILE A 413 -7.58 -4.90 29.62
C ILE A 413 -7.24 -5.93 28.55
N THR A 414 -8.13 -6.12 27.59
CA THR A 414 -7.83 -6.87 26.37
C THR A 414 -7.50 -5.88 25.29
N VAL A 415 -6.27 -5.97 24.77
CA VAL A 415 -5.79 -5.20 23.62
C VAL A 415 -5.85 -6.12 22.41
N ARG A 416 -6.37 -5.59 21.29
CA ARG A 416 -6.43 -6.27 19.99
C ARG A 416 -5.62 -5.48 18.97
N PHE A 417 -4.93 -6.20 18.12
CA PHE A 417 -4.06 -5.69 17.08
C PHE A 417 -4.58 -6.16 15.73
N SER A 418 -4.72 -5.25 14.79
CA SER A 418 -5.02 -5.55 13.39
C SER A 418 -4.35 -4.52 12.51
N GLY A 419 -4.18 -4.81 11.24
CA GLY A 419 -3.56 -3.90 10.30
C GLY A 419 -3.65 -4.43 8.89
N ALA A 420 -3.30 -3.58 7.94
CA ALA A 420 -3.12 -3.93 6.55
C ALA A 420 -1.81 -3.29 6.07
N ALA A 421 -1.05 -4.02 5.27
CA ALA A 421 0.10 -3.48 4.57
C ALA A 421 -0.37 -2.59 3.41
N GLN A 422 0.49 -1.70 2.93
CA GLN A 422 0.24 -0.89 1.75
C GLN A 422 0.56 -1.71 0.49
N GLY A 423 -0.16 -1.46 -0.60
CA GLY A 423 -0.01 -2.18 -1.86
C GLY A 423 -0.40 -3.66 -1.75
N PHE A 424 0.18 -4.50 -2.58
CA PHE A 424 -0.02 -5.95 -2.56
C PHE A 424 0.84 -6.69 -1.53
N THR A 425 1.67 -5.97 -0.78
CA THR A 425 2.42 -6.55 0.33
C THR A 425 1.43 -7.05 1.38
N LYS A 426 1.46 -8.34 1.65
CA LYS A 426 0.58 -8.94 2.67
C LYS A 426 1.18 -8.77 4.06
N LEU A 427 0.33 -8.46 5.03
CA LEU A 427 0.69 -8.59 6.43
C LEU A 427 0.90 -10.08 6.74
N THR A 428 2.13 -10.50 7.01
CA THR A 428 2.47 -11.91 7.27
C THR A 428 2.19 -12.32 8.70
N SER A 429 2.48 -11.43 9.66
CA SER A 429 2.16 -11.67 11.07
C SER A 429 2.08 -10.37 11.85
N ILE A 430 1.36 -10.41 12.97
CA ILE A 430 1.42 -9.41 14.02
C ILE A 430 2.06 -10.07 15.23
N GLU A 431 3.11 -9.45 15.73
CA GLU A 431 3.79 -9.86 16.94
C GLU A 431 3.67 -8.79 18.01
N TYR A 432 3.58 -9.19 19.24
CA TYR A 432 3.53 -8.26 20.36
C TYR A 432 4.38 -8.78 21.54
N LYS A 433 4.79 -7.85 22.37
CA LYS A 433 5.33 -8.15 23.72
C LYS A 433 4.78 -7.15 24.72
N PHE A 434 4.40 -7.65 25.90
CA PHE A 434 4.08 -6.82 27.05
C PHE A 434 5.33 -6.69 27.94
N VAL A 435 5.84 -5.49 28.06
CA VAL A 435 7.06 -5.19 28.82
C VAL A 435 6.66 -4.59 30.17
N PRO A 436 6.89 -5.28 31.29
CA PRO A 436 6.64 -4.74 32.61
C PRO A 436 7.44 -3.46 32.90
N LYS A 437 6.88 -2.56 33.70
CA LYS A 437 7.57 -1.33 34.10
C LYS A 437 8.89 -1.66 34.80
N GLY A 438 9.97 -1.01 34.34
CA GLY A 438 11.32 -1.20 34.87
C GLY A 438 12.10 -2.39 34.26
N VAL A 439 11.47 -3.17 33.38
CA VAL A 439 12.13 -4.27 32.67
C VAL A 439 12.67 -3.76 31.34
N ASN A 440 13.87 -4.23 30.96
CA ASN A 440 14.46 -3.92 29.66
C ASN A 440 13.65 -4.63 28.55
N ASN A 441 13.20 -3.87 27.54
CA ASN A 441 12.38 -4.41 26.44
C ASN A 441 13.12 -5.47 25.60
N LYS A 442 14.45 -5.39 25.53
CA LYS A 442 15.29 -6.37 24.80
C LYS A 442 15.29 -7.77 25.41
N THR A 443 14.94 -7.88 26.71
CA THR A 443 14.88 -9.18 27.40
C THR A 443 13.55 -9.92 27.26
N ILE A 444 12.55 -9.28 26.64
CA ILE A 444 11.22 -9.86 26.43
C ILE A 444 11.06 -10.22 24.96
N ALA A 445 10.86 -11.51 24.70
CA ALA A 445 10.59 -12.01 23.36
C ALA A 445 9.21 -11.59 22.82
N TYR A 446 9.11 -11.41 21.51
CA TYR A 446 7.85 -11.24 20.81
C TYR A 446 7.05 -12.55 20.80
N LYS A 447 5.72 -12.41 20.70
CA LYS A 447 4.77 -13.52 20.53
C LYS A 447 3.85 -13.17 19.37
N THR A 448 3.63 -14.11 18.48
CA THR A 448 2.66 -13.96 17.39
C THR A 448 1.24 -14.00 17.94
N GLY A 449 0.39 -13.09 17.46
CA GLY A 449 -1.03 -13.08 17.82
C GLY A 449 -1.67 -11.71 17.64
N SER A 450 -3.00 -11.72 17.62
CA SER A 450 -3.83 -10.53 17.39
C SER A 450 -4.44 -9.94 18.66
N SER A 451 -4.19 -10.52 19.83
CA SER A 451 -4.73 -9.98 21.09
C SER A 451 -3.97 -10.48 22.33
N TYR A 452 -4.05 -9.67 23.40
CA TYR A 452 -3.54 -10.04 24.71
C TYR A 452 -4.35 -9.41 25.84
N THR A 453 -4.60 -10.16 26.90
CA THR A 453 -5.29 -9.66 28.09
C THR A 453 -4.31 -9.40 29.22
N VAL A 454 -4.17 -8.14 29.62
CA VAL A 454 -3.41 -7.69 30.78
C VAL A 454 -4.29 -7.84 32.01
N LYS A 455 -3.86 -8.71 32.95
CA LYS A 455 -4.58 -9.03 34.18
C LYS A 455 -4.20 -8.08 35.31
N ASN A 456 -5.01 -8.15 36.39
CA ASN A 456 -4.77 -7.43 37.63
C ASN A 456 -3.33 -7.60 38.16
N GLY A 457 -2.76 -6.53 38.68
CA GLY A 457 -1.41 -6.51 39.26
C GLY A 457 -0.29 -6.19 38.26
N ASN A 458 -0.62 -6.06 36.97
CA ASN A 458 0.35 -5.74 35.94
C ASN A 458 0.46 -4.23 35.67
N CYS A 459 1.69 -3.75 35.59
CA CYS A 459 2.05 -2.40 35.14
C CYS A 459 3.11 -2.53 34.04
N GLY A 460 2.82 -2.05 32.85
CA GLY A 460 3.71 -2.20 31.69
C GLY A 460 3.18 -1.53 30.46
N ARG A 461 3.78 -1.85 29.31
CA ARG A 461 3.42 -1.33 27.99
C ARG A 461 3.52 -2.42 26.94
N PHE A 462 2.92 -2.21 25.78
CA PHE A 462 3.12 -3.04 24.60
C PHE A 462 4.14 -2.42 23.66
N TYR A 463 4.87 -3.31 23.00
CA TYR A 463 5.50 -3.13 21.71
C TYR A 463 4.77 -4.06 20.75
N VAL A 464 4.43 -3.56 19.58
CA VAL A 464 3.69 -4.30 18.56
C VAL A 464 4.45 -4.17 17.26
N ARG A 465 4.73 -5.31 16.63
CA ARG A 465 5.44 -5.40 15.37
C ARG A 465 4.50 -5.96 14.31
N TYR A 466 4.37 -5.25 13.22
CA TYR A 466 3.64 -5.67 12.03
C TYR A 466 4.66 -6.13 11.01
N ASN A 467 4.65 -7.42 10.71
CA ASN A 467 5.62 -8.04 9.80
C ASN A 467 5.02 -8.17 8.41
N THR A 468 5.79 -7.77 7.43
CA THR A 468 5.52 -7.99 6.02
C THR A 468 6.74 -8.65 5.40
N PRO A 469 6.64 -9.22 4.19
CA PRO A 469 7.82 -9.71 3.49
C PRO A 469 8.91 -8.65 3.27
N LEU A 470 8.57 -7.37 3.22
CA LEU A 470 9.51 -6.25 3.05
C LEU A 470 10.21 -5.82 4.34
N GLY A 471 9.86 -6.41 5.47
CA GLY A 471 10.38 -6.03 6.78
C GLY A 471 9.30 -5.83 7.82
N SER A 472 9.60 -5.13 8.90
CA SER A 472 8.65 -4.94 10.00
C SER A 472 8.54 -3.49 10.45
N THR A 473 7.33 -3.06 10.77
CA THR A 473 7.05 -1.79 11.45
C THR A 473 6.75 -2.04 12.91
N GLU A 474 7.49 -1.39 13.80
CA GLU A 474 7.30 -1.50 15.24
C GLU A 474 6.72 -0.22 15.83
N ILE A 475 5.68 -0.35 16.64
CA ILE A 475 5.07 0.73 17.40
C ILE A 475 5.04 0.40 18.89
N LYS A 476 4.94 1.43 19.69
CA LYS A 476 4.86 1.34 21.14
C LYS A 476 3.56 1.96 21.66
N LEU A 477 2.99 1.37 22.71
CA LEU A 477 1.86 1.95 23.42
C LEU A 477 2.30 2.66 24.70
N PRO A 478 1.57 3.70 25.14
CA PRO A 478 1.75 4.29 26.45
C PRO A 478 1.57 3.23 27.54
N GLY A 479 2.37 3.31 28.58
CA GLY A 479 2.29 2.39 29.70
C GLY A 479 1.03 2.61 30.54
N PHE A 480 0.48 1.52 31.06
CA PHE A 480 -0.68 1.54 31.95
C PHE A 480 -0.57 0.52 33.09
N THR A 481 -1.36 0.73 34.12
CA THR A 481 -1.44 -0.14 35.28
C THR A 481 -2.86 -0.71 35.40
N VAL A 482 -2.97 -2.03 35.53
CA VAL A 482 -4.25 -2.70 35.80
C VAL A 482 -4.32 -3.06 37.27
N ASP A 483 -5.25 -2.45 38.00
CA ASP A 483 -5.54 -2.76 39.41
C ASP A 483 -7.05 -2.87 39.63
N THR A 484 -7.50 -4.09 39.74
CA THR A 484 -8.95 -4.40 39.91
C THR A 484 -9.35 -4.53 41.38
N LYS A 485 -8.40 -4.45 42.30
CA LYS A 485 -8.63 -4.68 43.72
C LYS A 485 -8.75 -3.37 44.49
N ALA A 486 -9.79 -3.27 45.30
CA ALA A 486 -9.94 -2.12 46.18
C ALA A 486 -8.89 -2.12 47.30
N PRO A 487 -8.50 -0.94 47.82
CA PRO A 487 -7.56 -0.79 48.92
C PRO A 487 -7.87 -1.72 50.11
N THR A 488 -6.83 -2.42 50.58
CA THR A 488 -6.89 -3.38 51.70
C THR A 488 -6.16 -2.84 52.93
N SER A 489 -6.20 -3.59 54.04
CA SER A 489 -5.52 -3.24 55.30
C SER A 489 -5.82 -1.82 55.77
N VAL A 490 -7.02 -1.35 55.51
CA VAL A 490 -7.47 0.02 55.79
C VAL A 490 -7.64 0.25 57.28
N LYS A 491 -7.00 1.30 57.82
CA LYS A 491 -7.02 1.64 59.24
C LYS A 491 -7.37 3.12 59.44
N ILE A 492 -8.29 3.38 60.40
CA ILE A 492 -8.54 4.73 60.93
C ILE A 492 -7.94 4.74 62.32
N LYS A 493 -6.73 5.29 62.48
CA LYS A 493 -6.03 5.38 63.78
C LYS A 493 -6.44 6.66 64.49
N ALA A 494 -6.93 6.56 65.71
CA ALA A 494 -7.21 7.68 66.59
C ALA A 494 -6.13 7.84 67.65
N ASN A 495 -5.79 9.06 68.00
CA ASN A 495 -4.83 9.37 69.08
C ASN A 495 -5.46 9.21 70.50
N LYS A 496 -6.67 8.69 70.58
CA LYS A 496 -7.40 8.37 71.82
C LYS A 496 -7.87 6.94 71.75
N SER A 497 -7.79 6.22 72.90
CA SER A 497 -8.15 4.81 73.03
C SER A 497 -9.69 4.60 72.84
N GLY A 498 -10.08 3.38 72.52
CA GLY A 498 -11.49 2.95 72.43
C GLY A 498 -12.23 3.37 71.16
N ILE A 499 -11.52 3.94 70.16
CA ILE A 499 -12.07 4.16 68.83
C ILE A 499 -11.54 3.04 67.91
N LYS A 500 -12.47 2.29 67.32
CA LYS A 500 -12.17 1.12 66.47
C LYS A 500 -12.55 1.41 65.02
N THR A 501 -11.80 0.90 64.05
CA THR A 501 -12.17 0.86 62.65
C THR A 501 -13.18 -0.28 62.43
N LEU A 502 -14.32 0.02 61.84
CA LEU A 502 -15.41 -0.91 61.60
C LEU A 502 -15.78 -0.95 60.10
N SER A 503 -16.43 -2.05 59.67
CA SER A 503 -17.11 -2.11 58.40
C SER A 503 -18.26 -1.08 58.35
N THR A 504 -18.68 -0.66 57.17
CA THR A 504 -19.82 0.27 57.02
C THR A 504 -21.14 -0.36 57.44
N SER A 505 -21.26 -1.68 57.39
CA SER A 505 -22.41 -2.48 57.84
C SER A 505 -22.47 -2.70 59.34
N ALA A 506 -21.36 -2.54 60.07
CA ALA A 506 -21.33 -2.80 61.51
C ALA A 506 -22.36 -1.92 62.28
N LYS A 507 -22.95 -2.48 63.36
CA LYS A 507 -23.90 -1.75 64.22
C LYS A 507 -23.26 -0.47 64.78
N ASN A 508 -23.98 0.62 64.81
CA ASN A 508 -23.51 1.90 65.31
C ASN A 508 -23.65 1.98 66.85
N THR A 509 -22.52 2.16 67.52
CA THR A 509 -22.49 2.45 68.95
C THR A 509 -21.97 3.87 69.18
N TYR A 510 -22.39 4.55 70.25
CA TYR A 510 -22.01 5.93 70.56
C TYR A 510 -21.58 6.08 72.05
N SER A 511 -20.98 5.06 72.58
CA SER A 511 -20.64 5.00 74.02
C SER A 511 -19.30 5.71 74.34
N LYS A 512 -18.44 5.96 73.35
CA LYS A 512 -17.11 6.51 73.61
C LYS A 512 -17.14 8.01 73.87
N ARG A 513 -16.76 8.43 75.08
CA ARG A 513 -16.53 9.79 75.52
C ARG A 513 -15.04 10.14 75.35
N ILE A 514 -14.73 11.33 74.79
CA ILE A 514 -13.37 11.83 74.54
C ILE A 514 -13.25 13.23 75.14
N LYS A 515 -12.19 13.50 75.90
CA LYS A 515 -11.87 14.80 76.44
C LYS A 515 -11.14 15.65 75.39
N LYS A 516 -11.51 16.92 75.24
CA LYS A 516 -10.91 18.01 74.40
C LYS A 516 -11.06 17.78 72.88
N SER A 517 -10.36 16.84 72.27
CA SER A 517 -10.37 16.60 70.83
C SER A 517 -9.82 15.21 70.47
N VAL A 518 -10.06 14.78 69.26
CA VAL A 518 -9.46 13.55 68.72
C VAL A 518 -8.93 13.78 67.32
N LYS A 519 -7.67 13.37 67.11
CA LYS A 519 -7.02 13.37 65.81
C LYS A 519 -7.08 11.95 65.21
N PHE A 520 -7.47 11.88 63.96
CA PHE A 520 -7.49 10.65 63.16
C PHE A 520 -6.43 10.73 62.07
N THR A 521 -5.77 9.59 61.80
CA THR A 521 -4.87 9.39 60.65
C THR A 521 -5.39 8.18 59.87
N PHE A 522 -5.18 8.23 58.55
CA PHE A 522 -5.72 7.26 57.60
C PHE A 522 -4.59 6.51 56.91
N SER A 523 -4.63 5.18 56.88
CA SER A 523 -3.69 4.36 56.19
C SER A 523 -4.37 3.16 55.52
N ALA A 524 -3.83 2.73 54.37
CA ALA A 524 -4.28 1.57 53.62
C ALA A 524 -3.14 1.03 52.79
N ASN A 525 -3.27 -0.22 52.35
CA ASN A 525 -2.54 -0.76 51.23
C ASN A 525 -3.37 -0.52 49.95
N TYR A 526 -2.82 0.25 49.02
CA TYR A 526 -3.50 0.70 47.81
C TYR A 526 -3.22 -0.19 46.60
N GLY A 527 -2.54 -1.33 46.77
CA GLY A 527 -2.27 -2.25 45.68
C GLY A 527 -1.30 -1.69 44.65
N THR A 528 -1.36 -2.24 43.43
CA THR A 528 -0.42 -1.95 42.33
C THR A 528 -0.54 -0.54 41.79
N SER A 529 -1.74 0.03 41.75
CA SER A 529 -1.96 1.39 41.24
C SER A 529 -1.47 2.48 42.20
N GLY A 530 -1.35 2.16 43.48
CA GLY A 530 -0.93 3.10 44.51
C GLY A 530 -2.04 4.07 44.92
N LYS A 531 -1.74 4.92 45.89
CA LYS A 531 -2.67 5.85 46.50
C LYS A 531 -3.04 6.99 45.55
N SER A 532 -4.36 7.23 45.39
CA SER A 532 -4.89 8.48 44.86
C SER A 532 -5.18 9.45 45.99
N MET A 533 -6.20 9.13 46.84
CA MET A 533 -6.58 10.01 47.94
C MET A 533 -7.29 9.24 49.07
N ALA A 534 -7.30 9.84 50.25
CA ALA A 534 -8.25 9.48 51.32
C ALA A 534 -9.25 10.62 51.52
N GLN A 535 -10.50 10.26 51.73
CA GLN A 535 -11.56 11.23 51.98
C GLN A 535 -12.34 10.86 53.24
N TYR A 536 -12.83 11.84 53.95
CA TYR A 536 -13.53 11.65 55.20
C TYR A 536 -14.81 12.48 55.28
N LYS A 537 -15.71 12.09 56.15
CA LYS A 537 -16.87 12.86 56.60
C LYS A 537 -17.30 12.46 58.02
N PHE A 538 -17.71 13.45 58.78
CA PHE A 538 -18.36 13.21 60.07
C PHE A 538 -19.89 13.17 59.91
N VAL A 539 -20.49 12.14 60.45
CA VAL A 539 -21.94 11.93 60.34
C VAL A 539 -22.56 11.90 61.76
N PRO A 540 -23.42 12.85 62.15
CA PRO A 540 -24.07 12.88 63.42
C PRO A 540 -24.97 11.64 63.63
N ARG A 541 -25.23 11.31 64.91
CA ARG A 541 -26.18 10.24 65.29
C ARG A 541 -27.56 10.53 64.69
N GLY A 542 -28.21 9.50 64.14
CA GLY A 542 -29.54 9.60 63.54
C GLY A 542 -29.55 10.18 62.11
N LYS A 543 -28.44 10.66 61.58
CA LYS A 543 -28.39 11.22 60.22
C LYS A 543 -27.87 10.19 59.19
N LYS A 544 -28.42 10.24 57.94
CA LYS A 544 -27.97 9.41 56.81
C LYS A 544 -26.63 9.90 56.29
N ALA A 545 -25.69 8.99 56.09
CA ALA A 545 -24.33 9.34 55.61
C ALA A 545 -24.32 9.96 54.19
N SER A 546 -25.30 9.66 53.35
CA SER A 546 -25.47 10.24 52.00
C SER A 546 -25.64 11.75 52.02
N LYS A 547 -26.19 12.33 53.07
CA LYS A 547 -26.41 13.80 53.18
C LYS A 547 -25.15 14.60 53.50
N TYR A 548 -23.99 13.95 53.69
CA TYR A 548 -22.73 14.62 54.06
C TYR A 548 -21.71 14.50 52.98
N LYS A 549 -21.13 15.64 52.57
CA LYS A 549 -20.09 15.70 51.51
C LYS A 549 -18.76 15.14 52.03
N TRP A 550 -18.00 14.50 51.15
CA TRP A 550 -16.68 14.02 51.43
C TRP A 550 -15.67 15.18 51.39
N LYS A 551 -14.67 15.15 52.27
CA LYS A 551 -13.52 16.08 52.30
C LYS A 551 -12.24 15.30 52.15
N THR A 552 -11.30 15.78 51.37
CA THR A 552 -9.99 15.13 51.14
C THR A 552 -8.99 15.52 52.23
N ALA A 553 -8.41 14.52 52.89
CA ALA A 553 -7.29 14.68 53.81
C ALA A 553 -6.70 13.31 54.20
N ASN A 554 -5.46 13.30 54.66
CA ASN A 554 -4.78 12.11 55.21
C ASN A 554 -4.95 12.01 56.73
N SER A 555 -5.36 13.09 57.35
CA SER A 555 -5.69 13.17 58.77
C SER A 555 -6.72 14.27 59.04
N VAL A 556 -7.42 14.16 60.14
CA VAL A 556 -8.38 15.19 60.58
C VAL A 556 -8.50 15.21 62.10
N THR A 557 -8.68 16.39 62.65
CA THR A 557 -8.99 16.59 64.09
C THR A 557 -10.45 16.99 64.28
N TYR A 558 -11.16 16.28 65.10
CA TYR A 558 -12.52 16.60 65.50
C TYR A 558 -12.53 17.30 66.86
N LYS A 559 -13.12 18.53 66.93
CA LYS A 559 -13.14 19.39 68.11
C LYS A 559 -14.56 19.77 68.55
N THR A 560 -15.59 19.42 67.74
CA THR A 560 -16.99 19.82 68.04
C THR A 560 -17.50 19.11 69.28
N ARG A 561 -17.88 19.88 70.28
CA ARG A 561 -18.35 19.36 71.58
C ARG A 561 -19.80 18.93 71.58
N ASN A 562 -20.16 18.00 72.47
CA ASN A 562 -21.50 17.57 72.79
C ASN A 562 -22.34 17.01 71.62
N LYS A 563 -21.70 16.69 70.52
CA LYS A 563 -22.35 16.00 69.37
C LYS A 563 -21.85 14.56 69.26
N LYS A 564 -22.79 13.60 69.29
CA LYS A 564 -22.48 12.21 69.00
C LYS A 564 -22.33 12.01 67.52
N VAL A 565 -21.11 11.63 67.05
CA VAL A 565 -20.75 11.48 65.66
C VAL A 565 -20.03 10.17 65.39
N ARG A 566 -19.97 9.77 64.16
CA ARG A 566 -19.04 8.75 63.65
C ARG A 566 -18.29 9.32 62.45
N LEU A 567 -17.06 8.88 62.26
CA LEU A 567 -16.21 9.22 61.13
C LEU A 567 -16.35 8.13 60.09
N TYR A 568 -16.59 8.53 58.83
CA TYR A 568 -16.43 7.70 57.66
C TYR A 568 -15.18 8.12 56.93
N VAL A 569 -14.44 7.11 56.43
CA VAL A 569 -13.26 7.34 55.59
C VAL A 569 -13.36 6.41 54.40
N ARG A 570 -13.15 6.96 53.21
CA ARG A 570 -12.97 6.18 51.99
C ARG A 570 -11.58 6.36 51.47
N TYR A 571 -10.99 5.24 51.04
CA TYR A 571 -9.66 5.12 50.50
C TYR A 571 -9.81 4.84 49.02
N ILE A 572 -9.14 5.66 48.17
CA ILE A 572 -9.27 5.62 46.73
C ILE A 572 -7.88 5.42 46.17
N ASP A 573 -7.68 4.37 45.37
CA ASP A 573 -6.45 4.15 44.62
C ASP A 573 -6.46 4.92 43.30
N LYS A 574 -5.34 4.88 42.55
CA LYS A 574 -5.24 5.57 41.26
C LYS A 574 -6.09 4.98 40.17
N SER A 575 -6.46 3.70 40.25
CA SER A 575 -7.41 3.05 39.35
C SER A 575 -8.87 3.38 39.65
N GLY A 576 -9.12 4.09 40.74
CA GLY A 576 -10.48 4.49 41.17
C GLY A 576 -11.24 3.44 41.95
N ASN A 577 -10.59 2.37 42.42
CA ASN A 577 -11.21 1.43 43.32
C ASN A 577 -11.34 2.03 44.73
N ILE A 578 -12.40 1.71 45.44
CA ILE A 578 -12.76 2.36 46.68
C ILE A 578 -13.04 1.35 47.79
N THR A 579 -12.42 1.54 48.96
CA THR A 579 -12.80 0.90 50.22
C THR A 579 -13.26 1.94 51.22
N THR A 580 -14.42 1.74 51.82
CA THR A 580 -14.97 2.63 52.83
C THR A 580 -15.04 1.92 54.17
N LYS A 581 -14.58 2.59 55.22
CA LYS A 581 -14.70 2.17 56.62
C LYS A 581 -15.31 3.28 57.46
N LYS A 582 -15.78 2.95 58.67
CA LYS A 582 -16.24 3.92 59.65
C LYS A 582 -15.65 3.62 61.03
N THR A 583 -15.75 4.61 61.92
CA THR A 583 -15.47 4.37 63.34
C THR A 583 -16.74 3.98 64.09
N ASN A 584 -16.61 3.36 65.27
CA ASN A 584 -17.67 3.45 66.27
C ASN A 584 -17.98 4.92 66.61
N GLY A 585 -19.17 5.18 67.05
CA GLY A 585 -19.57 6.54 67.42
C GLY A 585 -18.88 7.03 68.69
N PHE A 586 -18.59 8.33 68.71
CA PHE A 586 -17.96 9.00 69.84
C PHE A 586 -18.56 10.40 70.02
N TYR A 587 -18.23 11.06 71.13
CA TYR A 587 -18.53 12.47 71.38
C TYR A 587 -17.41 13.11 72.17
N VAL A 588 -17.20 14.41 71.95
CA VAL A 588 -16.14 15.21 72.60
C VAL A 588 -16.78 16.07 73.68
N THR A 589 -16.13 16.11 74.84
CA THR A 589 -16.53 16.93 76.00
C THR A 589 -15.48 18.02 76.33
N LYS A 590 -15.86 19.02 77.17
CA LYS A 590 -14.98 20.09 77.56
C LYS A 590 -13.87 19.60 78.50
N LYS A 591 -14.14 18.73 79.40
CA LYS A 591 -13.24 18.02 80.36
C LYS A 591 -13.57 16.54 80.41
#